data_e84c79e2ec522dfe7c17d98ae63c2cad
#
_entry.id   e84c79e2ec522dfe7c17d98ae63c2cad
#
_cell.length_a   1.000
_cell.length_b   1.000
_cell.length_c   1.000
_cell.angle_alpha   90.00
_cell.angle_beta   90.00
_cell.angle_gamma   90.00
#
_symmetry.space_group_name_H-M   'P 1'
#
loop_
_entity.id
_entity.type
_entity.pdbx_description
1 polymer ?
#
loop_
_entity_poly.entity_id
_entity_poly.type
_entity_poly.pdbx_seq_one_letter_code
_entity_poly.pdbx_strand_id
1 'polypeptide(L)'
;MGVVVTFLLSITLLPALILLFPIKARVQHEEKGTVASFFSSMVIKQRVIILPLLLLVVGVMSAGIAKNEMNEVITEYFEESIQFRIDADYAADNLTGAFFLDFSVDSGIPGGVSNPEFLRNLEEFTAWLNTQEEVIHVLSLSDTMKRLNKNLHADLASEYKLPTDQELAAQYLLLYDLSLPYGMDLSNQINIKKSSTRVLASLHNISTQNMLGLTDRVDEWFAEHSPAYSVSYRSPPFMFSH
;
A
#
# COMPACT_ATOMS: atom_id res chain seq x y z
N MET A 1 13.82 -1.93 -16.27
CA MET A 1 14.70 -2.71 -17.19
C MET A 1 14.32 -2.54 -18.66
N GLY A 2 13.04 -2.64 -19.07
CA GLY A 2 12.63 -2.51 -20.48
C GLY A 2 13.02 -1.20 -21.14
N VAL A 3 12.89 -0.07 -20.46
CA VAL A 3 13.21 1.27 -21.01
C VAL A 3 14.69 1.40 -21.38
N VAL A 4 15.60 0.88 -20.55
CA VAL A 4 17.06 0.92 -20.80
C VAL A 4 17.40 0.06 -22.01
N VAL A 5 16.82 -1.13 -22.11
CA VAL A 5 17.01 -2.04 -23.28
C VAL A 5 16.49 -1.40 -24.55
N THR A 6 15.29 -0.81 -24.53
CA THR A 6 14.71 -0.10 -25.67
C THR A 6 15.56 1.09 -26.10
N PHE A 7 16.07 1.87 -25.16
CA PHE A 7 16.98 2.99 -25.43
C PHE A 7 18.27 2.52 -26.12
N LEU A 8 18.94 1.48 -25.58
CA LEU A 8 20.15 0.91 -26.18
C LEU A 8 19.90 0.34 -27.57
N LEU A 9 18.79 -0.39 -27.76
CA LEU A 9 18.39 -0.90 -29.08
C LEU A 9 18.09 0.23 -30.06
N SER A 10 17.45 1.30 -29.65
CA SER A 10 17.17 2.45 -30.52
C SER A 10 18.44 3.14 -31.02
N ILE A 11 19.45 3.28 -30.16
CA ILE A 11 20.72 3.92 -30.52
C ILE A 11 21.61 3.02 -31.36
N THR A 12 21.58 1.70 -31.18
CA THR A 12 22.45 0.76 -31.87
C THR A 12 21.80 0.14 -33.09
N LEU A 13 20.58 -0.37 -32.96
CA LEU A 13 19.89 -1.09 -34.02
C LEU A 13 19.40 -0.18 -35.15
N LEU A 14 18.87 1.00 -34.80
CA LEU A 14 18.34 1.93 -35.80
C LEU A 14 19.44 2.44 -36.78
N PRO A 15 20.61 2.92 -36.31
CA PRO A 15 21.71 3.27 -37.22
C PRO A 15 22.25 2.08 -38.02
N ALA A 16 22.33 0.88 -37.41
CA ALA A 16 22.78 -0.33 -38.10
C ALA A 16 21.80 -0.72 -39.22
N LEU A 17 20.49 -0.63 -38.99
CA LEU A 17 19.46 -0.87 -40.04
C LEU A 17 19.54 0.16 -41.17
N ILE A 18 19.77 1.43 -40.86
CA ILE A 18 19.92 2.49 -41.90
C ILE A 18 21.15 2.22 -42.78
N LEU A 19 22.24 1.68 -42.22
CA LEU A 19 23.41 1.31 -42.97
C LEU A 19 23.25 0.04 -43.83
N LEU A 20 22.40 -0.91 -43.38
CA LEU A 20 22.12 -2.15 -44.06
C LEU A 20 21.17 -1.99 -45.29
N PHE A 21 20.21 -1.06 -45.14
CA PHE A 21 19.26 -0.79 -46.21
C PHE A 21 19.76 0.35 -47.11
N PRO A 22 19.91 0.16 -48.44
CA PRO A 22 20.33 1.24 -49.34
C PRO A 22 19.17 2.26 -49.49
N ILE A 23 19.02 3.12 -48.49
CA ILE A 23 18.05 4.22 -48.57
C ILE A 23 18.61 5.24 -49.57
N LYS A 24 18.04 5.22 -50.78
CA LYS A 24 18.31 6.28 -51.77
C LYS A 24 17.73 7.57 -51.23
N ALA A 25 18.57 8.40 -50.58
CA ALA A 25 18.17 9.74 -50.24
C ALA A 25 17.77 10.49 -51.47
N ARG A 26 16.50 10.73 -51.66
CA ARG A 26 16.02 11.65 -52.72
C ARG A 26 16.43 13.02 -52.30
N VAL A 27 17.48 13.54 -52.96
CA VAL A 27 17.88 14.93 -52.82
C VAL A 27 16.70 15.80 -53.26
N GLN A 28 15.86 16.18 -52.31
CA GLN A 28 14.92 17.26 -52.53
C GLN A 28 15.74 18.55 -52.62
N HIS A 29 15.64 19.23 -53.75
CA HIS A 29 16.12 20.58 -53.88
C HIS A 29 15.53 21.37 -52.69
N GLU A 30 16.42 22.08 -51.95
CA GLU A 30 16.04 22.98 -50.86
C GLU A 30 14.98 23.96 -51.39
N GLU A 31 13.71 23.70 -51.07
CA GLU A 31 12.71 24.74 -51.06
C GLU A 31 13.08 25.68 -49.87
N LYS A 32 13.81 26.74 -50.20
CA LYS A 32 14.10 27.85 -49.30
C LYS A 32 12.79 28.43 -48.83
N GLY A 33 12.42 28.19 -47.58
CA GLY A 33 11.24 28.79 -46.95
C GLY A 33 10.34 27.85 -46.19
N THR A 34 10.65 26.55 -46.09
CA THR A 34 9.86 25.60 -45.33
C THR A 34 10.16 25.79 -43.83
N VAL A 35 9.13 25.69 -42.97
CA VAL A 35 9.26 25.76 -41.51
C VAL A 35 10.36 24.81 -40.99
N ALA A 36 10.53 23.65 -41.63
CA ALA A 36 11.56 22.68 -41.32
C ALA A 36 13.00 23.22 -41.57
N SER A 37 13.24 24.01 -42.65
CA SER A 37 14.56 24.58 -42.90
C SER A 37 14.92 25.69 -41.92
N PHE A 38 13.93 26.46 -41.46
CA PHE A 38 14.11 27.48 -40.39
C PHE A 38 14.51 26.81 -39.07
N PHE A 39 13.77 25.77 -38.64
CA PHE A 39 14.10 25.02 -37.40
C PHE A 39 15.46 24.33 -37.48
N SER A 40 15.79 23.71 -38.61
CA SER A 40 17.08 23.06 -38.82
C SER A 40 18.22 24.04 -38.71
N SER A 41 18.14 25.19 -39.38
CA SER A 41 19.18 26.22 -39.36
C SER A 41 19.33 26.85 -37.96
N MET A 42 18.22 27.08 -37.26
CA MET A 42 18.21 27.61 -35.90
C MET A 42 18.89 26.64 -34.93
N VAL A 43 18.54 25.34 -34.97
CA VAL A 43 19.14 24.31 -34.10
C VAL A 43 20.63 24.15 -34.36
N ILE A 44 21.04 24.10 -35.63
CA ILE A 44 22.47 23.98 -36.00
C ILE A 44 23.27 25.21 -35.57
N LYS A 45 22.75 26.42 -35.79
CA LYS A 45 23.41 27.67 -35.48
C LYS A 45 23.53 27.92 -33.98
N GLN A 46 22.52 27.53 -33.21
CA GLN A 46 22.43 27.76 -31.76
C GLN A 46 22.68 26.51 -30.92
N ARG A 47 23.25 25.44 -31.50
CA ARG A 47 23.50 24.17 -30.82
C ARG A 47 24.24 24.30 -29.48
N VAL A 48 25.16 25.25 -29.37
CA VAL A 48 25.98 25.51 -28.17
C VAL A 48 25.13 26.05 -27.01
N ILE A 49 24.00 26.70 -27.30
CA ILE A 49 23.07 27.24 -26.31
C ILE A 49 21.93 26.22 -26.07
N ILE A 50 21.41 25.63 -27.14
CA ILE A 50 20.24 24.73 -27.08
C ILE A 50 20.57 23.44 -26.32
N LEU A 51 21.77 22.88 -26.54
CA LEU A 51 22.17 21.63 -25.90
C LEU A 51 22.29 21.72 -24.36
N PRO A 52 23.03 22.70 -23.79
CA PRO A 52 23.06 22.87 -22.33
C PRO A 52 21.70 23.29 -21.75
N LEU A 53 20.88 24.06 -22.47
CA LEU A 53 19.52 24.38 -22.04
C LEU A 53 18.65 23.14 -21.97
N LEU A 54 18.72 22.28 -22.98
CA LEU A 54 17.97 21.00 -22.98
C LEU A 54 18.44 20.09 -21.84
N LEU A 55 19.74 19.98 -21.60
CA LEU A 55 20.28 19.21 -20.48
C LEU A 55 19.83 19.77 -19.13
N LEU A 56 19.77 21.11 -19.00
CA LEU A 56 19.27 21.75 -17.80
C LEU A 56 17.79 21.45 -17.59
N VAL A 57 16.96 21.55 -18.62
CA VAL A 57 15.52 21.21 -18.56
C VAL A 57 15.32 19.74 -18.16
N VAL A 58 16.06 18.82 -18.79
CA VAL A 58 16.01 17.39 -18.44
C VAL A 58 16.47 17.15 -17.00
N GLY A 59 17.52 17.84 -16.55
CA GLY A 59 18.02 17.76 -15.18
C GLY A 59 16.98 18.25 -14.15
N VAL A 60 16.33 19.38 -14.42
CA VAL A 60 15.25 19.92 -13.56
C VAL A 60 14.04 18.98 -13.54
N MET A 61 13.61 18.46 -14.68
CA MET A 61 12.51 17.50 -14.73
C MET A 61 12.86 16.20 -14.01
N SER A 62 14.09 15.70 -14.15
CA SER A 62 14.55 14.50 -13.45
C SER A 62 14.61 14.69 -11.93
N ALA A 63 14.98 15.87 -11.46
CA ALA A 63 14.93 16.21 -10.04
C ALA A 63 13.48 16.22 -9.49
N GLY A 64 12.50 16.49 -10.34
CA GLY A 64 11.07 16.41 -9.99
C GLY A 64 10.57 14.98 -9.77
N ILE A 65 11.23 13.99 -10.38
CA ILE A 65 10.82 12.57 -10.25
C ILE A 65 10.92 12.11 -8.79
N ALA A 66 11.92 12.58 -8.04
CA ALA A 66 12.10 12.25 -6.63
C ALA A 66 10.97 12.75 -5.70
N LYS A 67 10.16 13.70 -6.19
CA LYS A 67 8.99 14.26 -5.47
C LYS A 67 7.66 13.72 -6.01
N ASN A 68 7.72 12.81 -6.98
CA ASN A 68 6.52 12.24 -7.57
C ASN A 68 6.02 11.11 -6.68
N GLU A 69 4.82 11.26 -6.12
CA GLU A 69 4.14 10.24 -5.33
C GLU A 69 3.21 9.44 -6.25
N MET A 70 3.33 8.12 -6.19
CA MET A 70 2.37 7.23 -6.87
C MET A 70 1.20 6.97 -5.94
N ASN A 71 0.20 7.85 -5.98
CA ASN A 71 -1.05 7.67 -5.26
C ASN A 71 -2.07 7.06 -6.22
N GLU A 72 -2.25 5.76 -6.15
CA GLU A 72 -3.16 5.04 -7.04
C GLU A 72 -4.45 4.69 -6.30
N VAL A 73 -5.51 5.46 -6.54
CA VAL A 73 -6.85 5.18 -6.05
C VAL A 73 -7.68 4.67 -7.23
N ILE A 74 -7.97 3.38 -7.24
CA ILE A 74 -8.65 2.71 -8.37
C ILE A 74 -10.01 3.36 -8.69
N THR A 75 -10.72 3.86 -7.68
CA THR A 75 -12.02 4.52 -7.87
C THR A 75 -11.90 5.84 -8.62
N GLU A 76 -10.75 6.53 -8.56
CA GLU A 76 -10.50 7.79 -9.26
C GLU A 76 -10.33 7.65 -10.78
N TYR A 77 -10.18 6.43 -11.30
CA TYR A 77 -10.19 6.18 -12.76
C TYR A 77 -11.59 6.29 -13.37
N PHE A 78 -12.63 6.27 -12.55
CA PHE A 78 -14.01 6.43 -13.01
C PHE A 78 -14.44 7.89 -12.91
N GLU A 79 -15.22 8.34 -13.88
CA GLU A 79 -15.82 9.67 -13.86
C GLU A 79 -16.76 9.83 -12.65
N GLU A 80 -16.77 11.00 -12.02
CA GLU A 80 -17.58 11.31 -10.83
C GLU A 80 -19.09 11.14 -11.02
N SER A 81 -19.56 11.14 -12.29
CA SER A 81 -20.95 10.90 -12.64
C SER A 81 -21.39 9.43 -12.57
N ILE A 82 -20.43 8.51 -12.50
CA ILE A 82 -20.70 7.06 -12.50
C ILE A 82 -21.16 6.64 -11.09
N GLN A 83 -22.28 5.93 -11.01
CA GLN A 83 -22.89 5.50 -9.75
C GLN A 83 -21.90 4.71 -8.87
N PHE A 84 -21.09 3.83 -9.47
CA PHE A 84 -20.04 3.09 -8.75
C PHE A 84 -19.05 4.02 -8.04
N ARG A 85 -18.64 5.13 -8.70
CA ARG A 85 -17.72 6.12 -8.10
C ARG A 85 -18.40 6.83 -6.92
N ILE A 86 -19.63 7.28 -7.09
CA ILE A 86 -20.41 7.97 -6.06
C ILE A 86 -20.59 7.07 -4.82
N ASP A 87 -20.95 5.81 -5.02
CA ASP A 87 -21.16 4.85 -3.94
C ASP A 87 -19.85 4.50 -3.23
N ALA A 88 -18.74 4.36 -3.98
CA ALA A 88 -17.42 4.06 -3.44
C ALA A 88 -16.86 5.24 -2.62
N ASP A 89 -16.99 6.47 -3.11
CA ASP A 89 -16.56 7.68 -2.39
C ASP A 89 -17.38 7.85 -1.12
N TYR A 90 -18.71 7.66 -1.19
CA TYR A 90 -19.57 7.70 -0.01
C TYR A 90 -19.15 6.65 1.04
N ALA A 91 -18.85 5.43 0.61
CA ALA A 91 -18.40 4.36 1.50
C ALA A 91 -17.03 4.67 2.12
N ALA A 92 -16.09 5.23 1.33
CA ALA A 92 -14.78 5.64 1.81
C ALA A 92 -14.86 6.75 2.85
N ASP A 93 -15.73 7.74 2.64
CA ASP A 93 -15.84 8.91 3.52
C ASP A 93 -16.66 8.63 4.79
N ASN A 94 -17.65 7.72 4.74
CA ASN A 94 -18.62 7.57 5.81
C ASN A 94 -18.59 6.20 6.51
N LEU A 95 -18.01 5.15 5.93
CA LEU A 95 -18.11 3.79 6.44
C LEU A 95 -16.75 3.14 6.75
N THR A 96 -15.92 2.94 5.75
CA THR A 96 -14.76 2.03 5.84
C THR A 96 -13.41 2.68 5.62
N GLY A 97 -13.37 3.92 5.16
CA GLY A 97 -12.14 4.53 4.65
C GLY A 97 -11.79 4.06 3.23
N ALA A 98 -10.80 4.70 2.63
CA ALA A 98 -10.37 4.44 1.25
C ALA A 98 -9.44 3.23 1.14
N PHE A 99 -8.64 2.98 2.16
CA PHE A 99 -7.61 1.94 2.18
C PHE A 99 -7.68 1.06 3.42
N PHE A 100 -7.15 -0.16 3.26
CA PHE A 100 -6.98 -1.10 4.36
C PHE A 100 -5.51 -1.51 4.45
N LEU A 101 -5.02 -1.62 5.66
CA LEU A 101 -3.70 -2.14 5.96
C LEU A 101 -3.84 -3.34 6.91
N ASP A 102 -3.35 -4.48 6.45
CA ASP A 102 -3.39 -5.73 7.19
C ASP A 102 -2.06 -5.97 7.89
N PHE A 103 -2.10 -6.11 9.20
CA PHE A 103 -0.98 -6.54 10.02
C PHE A 103 -1.20 -7.97 10.46
N SER A 104 -0.19 -8.80 10.31
CA SER A 104 -0.14 -10.14 10.91
C SER A 104 0.80 -10.08 12.10
N VAL A 105 0.25 -10.21 13.30
CA VAL A 105 1.01 -10.23 14.56
C VAL A 105 1.18 -11.67 15.00
N ASP A 106 2.43 -12.12 15.13
CA ASP A 106 2.77 -13.51 15.49
C ASP A 106 3.38 -13.57 16.90
N SER A 107 2.82 -14.43 17.71
CA SER A 107 3.29 -14.71 19.08
C SER A 107 4.54 -15.60 19.11
N GLY A 108 4.93 -16.20 17.98
CA GLY A 108 6.06 -17.13 17.88
C GLY A 108 5.82 -18.53 18.40
N ILE A 109 4.68 -18.80 19.08
CA ILE A 109 4.37 -20.09 19.69
C ILE A 109 2.99 -20.60 19.25
N PRO A 110 2.81 -21.90 18.97
CA PRO A 110 1.50 -22.48 18.68
C PRO A 110 0.51 -22.26 19.83
N GLY A 111 -0.74 -21.84 19.50
CA GLY A 111 -1.75 -21.49 20.50
C GLY A 111 -1.55 -20.17 21.19
N GLY A 112 -0.51 -19.40 20.84
CA GLY A 112 -0.15 -18.15 21.51
C GLY A 112 -1.16 -17.03 21.38
N VAL A 113 -2.07 -17.06 20.37
CA VAL A 113 -3.14 -16.07 20.24
C VAL A 113 -4.14 -16.07 21.41
N SER A 114 -4.17 -17.15 22.21
CA SER A 114 -4.99 -17.25 23.42
C SER A 114 -4.21 -16.86 24.69
N ASN A 115 -2.92 -16.51 24.60
CA ASN A 115 -2.15 -16.06 25.75
C ASN A 115 -2.65 -14.68 26.20
N PRO A 116 -2.99 -14.51 27.52
CA PRO A 116 -3.47 -13.22 28.04
C PRO A 116 -2.46 -12.07 27.87
N GLU A 117 -1.16 -12.36 27.93
CA GLU A 117 -0.11 -11.37 27.70
C GLU A 117 -0.08 -10.91 26.26
N PHE A 118 -0.17 -11.86 25.32
CA PHE A 118 -0.28 -11.55 23.89
C PHE A 118 -1.54 -10.73 23.58
N LEU A 119 -2.69 -11.10 24.15
CA LEU A 119 -3.94 -10.36 23.97
C LEU A 119 -3.88 -8.93 24.52
N ARG A 120 -3.23 -8.71 25.67
CA ARG A 120 -3.00 -7.36 26.20
C ARG A 120 -2.10 -6.54 25.30
N ASN A 121 -1.01 -7.13 24.84
CA ASN A 121 -0.12 -6.47 23.90
C ASN A 121 -0.84 -6.09 22.59
N LEU A 122 -1.68 -6.99 22.09
CA LEU A 122 -2.51 -6.73 20.92
C LEU A 122 -3.52 -5.58 21.17
N GLU A 123 -4.08 -5.49 22.37
CA GLU A 123 -4.96 -4.38 22.78
C GLU A 123 -4.21 -3.05 22.85
N GLU A 124 -3.01 -3.03 23.43
CA GLU A 124 -2.13 -1.85 23.50
C GLU A 124 -1.73 -1.39 22.11
N PHE A 125 -1.33 -2.31 21.23
CA PHE A 125 -1.03 -2.02 19.83
C PHE A 125 -2.24 -1.43 19.10
N THR A 126 -3.41 -2.04 19.26
CA THR A 126 -4.67 -1.56 18.66
C THR A 126 -5.04 -0.16 19.17
N ALA A 127 -4.88 0.09 20.46
CA ALA A 127 -5.14 1.39 21.06
C ALA A 127 -4.16 2.46 20.53
N TRP A 128 -2.87 2.15 20.45
CA TRP A 128 -1.87 3.03 19.86
C TRP A 128 -2.15 3.30 18.37
N LEU A 129 -2.48 2.26 17.60
CA LEU A 129 -2.75 2.40 16.18
C LEU A 129 -3.98 3.31 15.91
N ASN A 130 -5.01 3.25 16.76
CA ASN A 130 -6.16 4.15 16.71
C ASN A 130 -5.82 5.62 17.05
N THR A 131 -4.64 5.92 17.58
CA THR A 131 -4.19 7.31 17.80
C THR A 131 -3.49 7.93 16.60
N GLN A 132 -3.19 7.13 15.58
CA GLN A 132 -2.51 7.62 14.37
C GLN A 132 -3.50 8.39 13.50
N GLU A 133 -3.05 9.54 12.96
CA GLU A 133 -3.90 10.45 12.17
C GLU A 133 -4.45 9.81 10.89
N GLU A 134 -3.73 8.83 10.35
CA GLU A 134 -4.09 8.13 9.12
C GLU A 134 -5.20 7.08 9.34
N VAL A 135 -5.43 6.66 10.59
CA VAL A 135 -6.27 5.53 10.95
C VAL A 135 -7.67 5.97 11.34
N ILE A 136 -8.67 5.39 10.71
CA ILE A 136 -10.09 5.62 11.04
C ILE A 136 -10.55 4.65 12.12
N HIS A 137 -10.23 3.36 11.95
CA HIS A 137 -10.68 2.30 12.83
C HIS A 137 -9.75 1.09 12.73
N VAL A 138 -9.61 0.36 13.82
CA VAL A 138 -8.83 -0.89 13.88
C VAL A 138 -9.71 -2.02 14.36
N LEU A 139 -9.68 -3.15 13.65
CA LEU A 139 -10.32 -4.40 14.02
C LEU A 139 -9.25 -5.40 14.46
N SER A 140 -9.42 -5.97 15.65
CA SER A 140 -8.47 -6.94 16.19
C SER A 140 -9.15 -8.09 16.92
N LEU A 141 -8.37 -9.16 17.16
CA LEU A 141 -8.81 -10.29 17.97
C LEU A 141 -9.08 -9.87 19.43
N SER A 142 -8.35 -8.90 19.97
CA SER A 142 -8.56 -8.40 21.34
C SER A 142 -9.97 -7.85 21.52
N ASP A 143 -10.52 -7.12 20.55
CA ASP A 143 -11.88 -6.62 20.60
C ASP A 143 -12.93 -7.73 20.51
N THR A 144 -12.66 -8.73 19.68
CA THR A 144 -13.51 -9.93 19.59
C THR A 144 -13.55 -10.65 20.93
N MET A 145 -12.40 -10.84 21.59
CA MET A 145 -12.31 -11.48 22.91
C MET A 145 -13.06 -10.70 24.00
N LYS A 146 -12.94 -9.38 24.01
CA LYS A 146 -13.70 -8.53 24.95
C LYS A 146 -15.20 -8.63 24.74
N ARG A 147 -15.65 -8.66 23.48
CA ARG A 147 -17.08 -8.86 23.16
C ARG A 147 -17.58 -10.22 23.57
N LEU A 148 -16.81 -11.30 23.33
CA LEU A 148 -17.17 -12.65 23.78
C LEU A 148 -17.27 -12.72 25.29
N ASN A 149 -16.30 -12.17 26.01
CA ASN A 149 -16.35 -12.14 27.47
C ASN A 149 -17.60 -11.42 27.97
N LYS A 150 -17.91 -10.24 27.43
CA LYS A 150 -19.15 -9.51 27.77
C LYS A 150 -20.41 -10.33 27.49
N ASN A 151 -20.54 -10.92 26.30
CA ASN A 151 -21.71 -11.67 25.90
C ASN A 151 -21.95 -12.90 26.76
N LEU A 152 -20.89 -13.60 27.14
CA LEU A 152 -20.96 -14.77 28.00
C LEU A 152 -21.28 -14.44 29.46
N HIS A 153 -21.13 -13.17 29.86
CA HIS A 153 -21.46 -12.65 31.19
C HIS A 153 -22.75 -11.78 31.16
N ALA A 154 -23.79 -12.25 30.49
CA ALA A 154 -25.10 -11.62 30.43
C ALA A 154 -25.07 -10.16 29.90
N ASP A 155 -24.14 -9.87 29.02
CA ASP A 155 -24.00 -8.57 28.33
C ASP A 155 -23.65 -7.40 29.28
N LEU A 156 -23.11 -7.70 30.45
CA LEU A 156 -22.67 -6.70 31.42
C LEU A 156 -21.53 -5.84 30.85
N ALA A 157 -21.69 -4.52 30.88
CA ALA A 157 -20.67 -3.59 30.39
C ALA A 157 -19.34 -3.67 31.13
N SER A 158 -19.35 -4.02 32.42
CA SER A 158 -18.16 -4.23 33.25
C SER A 158 -17.31 -5.44 32.78
N GLU A 159 -17.89 -6.35 32.03
CA GLU A 159 -17.23 -7.54 31.52
C GLU A 159 -16.67 -7.34 30.09
N TYR A 160 -16.71 -6.12 29.55
CA TYR A 160 -15.98 -5.78 28.30
C TYR A 160 -14.49 -5.65 28.59
N LYS A 161 -13.85 -6.80 28.85
CA LYS A 161 -12.43 -6.91 29.21
C LYS A 161 -11.85 -8.21 28.67
N LEU A 162 -10.53 -8.28 28.56
CA LEU A 162 -9.83 -9.48 28.10
C LEU A 162 -9.95 -10.59 29.15
N PRO A 163 -10.01 -11.88 28.72
CA PRO A 163 -9.90 -13.02 29.61
C PRO A 163 -8.53 -13.02 30.29
N THR A 164 -8.52 -13.37 31.58
CA THR A 164 -7.29 -13.40 32.39
C THR A 164 -6.53 -14.72 32.32
N ASP A 165 -7.16 -15.75 31.78
CA ASP A 165 -6.65 -17.12 31.69
C ASP A 165 -6.59 -17.58 30.22
N GLN A 166 -5.50 -18.25 29.87
CA GLN A 166 -5.26 -18.79 28.54
C GLN A 166 -6.27 -19.87 28.14
N GLU A 167 -6.65 -20.74 29.08
CA GLU A 167 -7.61 -21.79 28.84
C GLU A 167 -9.00 -21.20 28.56
N LEU A 168 -9.40 -20.18 29.30
CA LEU A 168 -10.65 -19.46 29.09
C LEU A 168 -10.66 -18.76 27.73
N ALA A 169 -9.57 -18.08 27.36
CA ALA A 169 -9.43 -17.47 26.06
C ALA A 169 -9.53 -18.49 24.91
N ALA A 170 -8.92 -19.66 25.06
CA ALA A 170 -9.00 -20.74 24.10
C ALA A 170 -10.42 -21.31 23.95
N GLN A 171 -11.15 -21.42 25.08
CA GLN A 171 -12.56 -21.83 25.08
C GLN A 171 -13.45 -20.79 24.36
N TYR A 172 -13.23 -19.50 24.58
CA TYR A 172 -13.96 -18.44 23.89
C TYR A 172 -13.73 -18.51 22.38
N LEU A 173 -12.49 -18.70 21.94
CA LEU A 173 -12.18 -18.91 20.52
C LEU A 173 -12.90 -20.11 19.93
N LEU A 174 -12.91 -21.23 20.65
CA LEU A 174 -13.60 -22.44 20.19
C LEU A 174 -15.11 -22.24 20.09
N LEU A 175 -15.72 -21.61 21.11
CA LEU A 175 -17.15 -21.29 21.08
C LEU A 175 -17.51 -20.34 19.94
N TYR A 176 -16.66 -19.34 19.70
CA TYR A 176 -16.85 -18.38 18.61
C TYR A 176 -16.76 -19.09 17.26
N ASP A 177 -15.74 -19.90 17.04
CA ASP A 177 -15.54 -20.65 15.79
C ASP A 177 -16.73 -21.59 15.50
N LEU A 178 -17.24 -22.29 16.53
CA LEU A 178 -18.42 -23.14 16.43
C LEU A 178 -19.73 -22.39 16.22
N SER A 179 -19.80 -21.12 16.59
CA SER A 179 -20.99 -20.27 16.44
C SER A 179 -21.09 -19.60 15.08
N LEU A 180 -20.00 -19.57 14.32
CA LEU A 180 -19.96 -18.93 13.02
C LEU A 180 -20.73 -19.76 11.97
N PRO A 181 -21.45 -19.10 11.04
CA PRO A 181 -22.06 -19.77 9.91
C PRO A 181 -21.05 -20.52 9.06
N TYR A 182 -21.49 -21.57 8.39
CA TYR A 182 -20.66 -22.34 7.46
C TYR A 182 -19.99 -21.43 6.42
N GLY A 183 -18.66 -21.51 6.31
CA GLY A 183 -17.85 -20.68 5.41
C GLY A 183 -17.39 -19.35 6.00
N MET A 184 -17.75 -19.02 7.25
CA MET A 184 -17.30 -17.86 7.99
C MET A 184 -16.37 -18.24 9.16
N ASP A 185 -15.48 -19.19 8.93
CA ASP A 185 -14.50 -19.61 9.93
C ASP A 185 -13.45 -18.52 10.26
N LEU A 186 -12.65 -18.78 11.28
CA LEU A 186 -11.59 -17.85 11.70
C LEU A 186 -10.32 -17.90 10.83
N SER A 187 -10.31 -18.64 9.72
CA SER A 187 -9.13 -18.84 8.88
C SER A 187 -8.60 -17.56 8.24
N ASN A 188 -9.45 -16.54 8.11
CA ASN A 188 -9.06 -15.20 7.62
C ASN A 188 -8.53 -14.27 8.73
N GLN A 189 -8.66 -14.66 10.01
CA GLN A 189 -8.25 -13.87 11.16
C GLN A 189 -7.10 -14.49 11.94
N ILE A 190 -7.01 -15.82 11.98
CA ILE A 190 -6.05 -16.56 12.78
C ILE A 190 -5.45 -17.67 11.91
N ASN A 191 -4.15 -17.90 12.01
CA ASN A 191 -3.50 -19.00 11.30
C ASN A 191 -3.86 -20.37 11.88
N ILE A 192 -3.61 -21.45 11.12
CA ILE A 192 -3.92 -22.83 11.52
C ILE A 192 -3.24 -23.22 12.83
N LYS A 193 -2.03 -22.72 13.10
CA LYS A 193 -1.29 -23.00 14.34
C LYS A 193 -1.78 -22.18 15.53
N LYS A 194 -2.71 -21.25 15.32
CA LYS A 194 -3.15 -20.29 16.34
C LYS A 194 -1.98 -19.55 16.98
N SER A 195 -0.93 -19.27 16.20
CA SER A 195 0.22 -18.50 16.63
C SER A 195 0.15 -17.03 16.21
N SER A 196 -0.54 -16.73 15.12
CA SER A 196 -0.65 -15.37 14.61
C SER A 196 -2.09 -14.96 14.37
N THR A 197 -2.35 -13.67 14.50
CA THR A 197 -3.65 -13.05 14.25
C THR A 197 -3.53 -11.85 13.33
N ARG A 198 -4.60 -11.58 12.60
CA ARG A 198 -4.75 -10.41 11.73
C ARG A 198 -5.28 -9.23 12.52
N VAL A 199 -4.66 -8.07 12.32
CA VAL A 199 -5.17 -6.76 12.73
C VAL A 199 -5.44 -5.96 11.46
N LEU A 200 -6.66 -5.48 11.29
CA LEU A 200 -7.08 -4.72 10.12
C LEU A 200 -7.25 -3.26 10.50
N ALA A 201 -6.44 -2.38 9.93
CA ALA A 201 -6.62 -0.94 10.04
C ALA A 201 -7.30 -0.38 8.79
N SER A 202 -8.38 0.36 8.99
CA SER A 202 -9.04 1.17 7.98
C SER A 202 -8.39 2.55 7.97
N LEU A 203 -7.99 3.03 6.80
CA LEU A 203 -7.22 4.26 6.63
C LEU A 203 -8.02 5.29 5.82
N HIS A 204 -7.77 6.56 6.10
CA HIS A 204 -8.18 7.64 5.23
C HIS A 204 -7.57 7.51 3.83
N ASN A 205 -7.98 8.37 2.91
CA ASN A 205 -7.28 8.50 1.62
C ASN A 205 -5.93 9.19 1.88
N ILE A 206 -4.86 8.39 1.93
CA ILE A 206 -3.50 8.82 2.24
C ILE A 206 -2.53 8.45 1.14
N SER A 207 -1.42 9.18 1.04
CA SER A 207 -0.36 8.86 0.10
C SER A 207 0.37 7.57 0.46
N THR A 208 0.98 6.93 -0.55
CA THR A 208 1.84 5.75 -0.32
C THR A 208 2.99 6.06 0.65
N GLN A 209 3.51 7.29 0.63
CA GLN A 209 4.57 7.73 1.54
C GLN A 209 4.10 7.76 2.99
N ASN A 210 2.88 8.27 3.26
CA ASN A 210 2.30 8.28 4.60
C ASN A 210 2.01 6.84 5.08
N MET A 211 1.57 5.97 4.18
CA MET A 211 1.37 4.56 4.50
C MET A 211 2.68 3.85 4.88
N LEU A 212 3.78 4.11 4.14
CA LEU A 212 5.12 3.61 4.50
C LEU A 212 5.58 4.19 5.85
N GLY A 213 5.40 5.49 6.07
CA GLY A 213 5.72 6.11 7.35
C GLY A 213 4.94 5.51 8.53
N LEU A 214 3.69 5.10 8.31
CA LEU A 214 2.91 4.38 9.33
C LEU A 214 3.52 2.99 9.62
N THR A 215 3.93 2.25 8.60
CA THR A 215 4.57 0.94 8.81
C THR A 215 5.91 1.03 9.52
N ASP A 216 6.72 2.05 9.23
CA ASP A 216 7.98 2.30 9.94
C ASP A 216 7.72 2.57 11.44
N ARG A 217 6.70 3.39 11.76
CA ARG A 217 6.29 3.64 13.16
C ARG A 217 5.76 2.38 13.86
N VAL A 218 5.09 1.48 13.12
CA VAL A 218 4.65 0.18 13.65
C VAL A 218 5.85 -0.69 14.01
N ASP A 219 6.85 -0.77 13.14
CA ASP A 219 8.07 -1.53 13.41
C ASP A 219 8.83 -0.98 14.63
N GLU A 220 8.93 0.35 14.76
CA GLU A 220 9.50 1.01 15.95
C GLU A 220 8.70 0.69 17.22
N TRP A 221 7.38 0.75 17.15
CA TRP A 221 6.52 0.43 18.29
C TRP A 221 6.71 -1.01 18.77
N PHE A 222 6.76 -1.99 17.86
CA PHE A 222 7.00 -3.39 18.23
C PHE A 222 8.42 -3.59 18.79
N ALA A 223 9.42 -2.95 18.23
CA ALA A 223 10.79 -3.03 18.73
C ALA A 223 10.93 -2.49 20.18
N GLU A 224 10.17 -1.45 20.52
CA GLU A 224 10.21 -0.82 21.83
C GLU A 224 9.33 -1.52 22.89
N HIS A 225 8.07 -1.88 22.51
CA HIS A 225 7.08 -2.37 23.46
C HIS A 225 6.95 -3.89 23.50
N SER A 226 7.29 -4.58 22.41
CA SER A 226 6.96 -5.98 22.21
C SER A 226 7.98 -6.76 21.38
N PRO A 227 9.28 -6.73 21.74
CA PRO A 227 10.35 -7.37 20.97
C PRO A 227 10.23 -8.90 20.87
N ALA A 228 9.36 -9.50 21.69
CA ALA A 228 9.10 -10.95 21.67
C ALA A 228 8.15 -11.37 20.53
N TYR A 229 7.40 -10.42 19.97
CA TYR A 229 6.42 -10.68 18.92
C TYR A 229 6.90 -10.11 17.58
N SER A 230 6.50 -10.72 16.48
CA SER A 230 6.82 -10.24 15.15
C SER A 230 5.58 -9.72 14.45
N VAL A 231 5.74 -8.60 13.74
CA VAL A 231 4.70 -8.03 12.91
C VAL A 231 5.11 -8.13 11.44
N SER A 232 4.17 -8.47 10.59
CA SER A 232 4.31 -8.34 9.14
C SER A 232 3.05 -7.70 8.58
N TYR A 233 3.19 -6.89 7.55
CA TYR A 233 2.09 -6.12 7.00
C TYR A 233 1.97 -6.34 5.50
N ARG A 234 0.74 -6.28 5.00
CA ARG A 234 0.41 -6.37 3.57
C ARG A 234 -0.72 -5.43 3.25
N SER A 235 -0.59 -4.75 2.11
CA SER A 235 -1.66 -3.96 1.52
C SER A 235 -1.53 -4.03 0.01
N PRO A 236 -2.63 -3.93 -0.77
CA PRO A 236 -2.56 -3.85 -2.22
C PRO A 236 -1.59 -2.78 -2.75
N PRO A 237 -1.52 -1.55 -2.19
CA PRO A 237 -0.53 -0.57 -2.61
C PRO A 237 0.93 -1.01 -2.45
N PHE A 238 1.25 -1.82 -1.44
CA PHE A 238 2.61 -2.34 -1.24
C PHE A 238 3.06 -3.34 -2.29
N MET A 239 2.13 -4.04 -2.95
CA MET A 239 2.48 -5.01 -3.98
C MET A 239 3.02 -4.36 -5.26
N PHE A 240 2.81 -3.06 -5.44
CA PHE A 240 3.21 -2.30 -6.62
C PHE A 240 4.36 -1.32 -6.36
N SER A 241 4.83 -1.19 -5.10
CA SER A 241 5.88 -0.23 -4.70
C SER A 241 7.31 -0.81 -4.68
N HIS A 242 7.50 -2.09 -5.07
CA HIS A 242 8.81 -2.76 -5.14
C HIS A 242 9.26 -3.04 -6.57
#